data_97c7b0a0911639ad6df74f6fd5e14240
#
_entry.id   97c7b0a0911639ad6df74f6fd5e14240
#
_cell.length_a   1.000
_cell.length_b   1.000
_cell.length_c   1.000
_cell.angle_alpha   90.00
_cell.angle_beta   90.00
_cell.angle_gamma   90.00
#
_symmetry.space_group_name_H-M   'P 1'
#
loop_
_entity.id
_entity.type
_entity.pdbx_description
1 polymer ?
#
loop_
_entity_poly.entity_id
_entity_poly.type
_entity_poly.pdbx_seq_one_letter_code
_entity_poly.pdbx_strand_id
1 'polypeptide(L)'
;MKNALKLLINNSKTIIFALMLIVVGLFTQINQAPYLYLLENNNLFIYDWSVIAERLAIPGGGAYLIAAFLTQFFHLPFVGAIITTLCYALIVWGSYQIIRKLYKGPALSGLAFLPIVFLLLSLENSLYRYQGHIAFLLMVLALWAYTSLMDKPWWMKWLIGVIASSLLYWFIGSAALVFVLGAILMDILCLTPKWYLSILYIPAAVVMGVLAYQYAAVADWHTAFTPLMYYDMVFTYYFQLYAWGLFLLLPILAILLKYIPFKASIQRIIAVVGAVITCYILLSFYSLVHTASNEKIAKQQYYTEQQDWEAVIGLSNPGEPVNFISYLNLALAKQNQLIDKLFVYNQQPPMELTGRDAETRTGLMMAAYVYQSWGCHAAAMKNAFDANL
;
A
#
# COMPACT_ATOMS: atom_id res chain seq x y z
N MET A 1 -5.85 37.18 20.25
CA MET A 1 -4.67 36.31 20.26
C MET A 1 -4.71 35.23 21.34
N LYS A 2 -4.95 35.50 22.62
CA LYS A 2 -5.02 34.51 23.72
C LYS A 2 -6.11 33.42 23.48
N ASN A 3 -7.29 33.79 22.96
CA ASN A 3 -8.38 32.82 22.70
C ASN A 3 -8.06 31.90 21.51
N ALA A 4 -7.43 32.41 20.46
CA ALA A 4 -6.99 31.57 19.32
C ALA A 4 -5.89 30.59 19.73
N LEU A 5 -4.94 31.03 20.56
CA LEU A 5 -3.89 30.18 21.11
C LEU A 5 -4.46 29.07 22.01
N LYS A 6 -5.49 29.38 22.81
CA LYS A 6 -6.18 28.41 23.67
C LYS A 6 -6.99 27.37 22.85
N LEU A 7 -7.60 27.81 21.75
CA LEU A 7 -8.28 26.93 20.78
C LEU A 7 -7.30 26.01 20.06
N LEU A 8 -6.16 26.53 19.61
CA LEU A 8 -5.07 25.74 19.01
C LEU A 8 -4.52 24.70 20.00
N ILE A 9 -4.32 25.10 21.25
CA ILE A 9 -3.82 24.24 22.31
C ILE A 9 -4.81 23.10 22.63
N ASN A 10 -6.10 23.40 22.66
CA ASN A 10 -7.13 22.39 22.93
C ASN A 10 -7.32 21.40 21.77
N ASN A 11 -7.07 21.82 20.53
CA ASN A 11 -7.23 21.02 19.32
C ASN A 11 -5.89 20.51 18.75
N SER A 12 -4.81 20.54 19.54
CA SER A 12 -3.46 20.19 19.07
C SER A 12 -3.37 18.84 18.35
N LYS A 13 -4.10 17.82 18.83
CA LYS A 13 -4.16 16.51 18.16
C LYS A 13 -4.77 16.59 16.76
N THR A 14 -5.91 17.30 16.61
CA THR A 14 -6.59 17.47 15.32
C THR A 14 -5.71 18.22 14.32
N ILE A 15 -4.97 19.20 14.81
CA ILE A 15 -4.03 19.98 14.00
C ILE A 15 -2.87 19.09 13.54
N ILE A 16 -2.28 18.28 14.43
CA ILE A 16 -1.22 17.32 14.08
C ILE A 16 -1.74 16.34 13.03
N PHE A 17 -2.94 15.77 13.22
CA PHE A 17 -3.55 14.88 12.23
C PHE A 17 -3.74 15.56 10.87
N ALA A 18 -4.29 16.76 10.85
CA ALA A 18 -4.52 17.50 9.61
C ALA A 18 -3.20 17.83 8.88
N LEU A 19 -2.21 18.35 9.61
CA LEU A 19 -0.90 18.66 9.04
C LEU A 19 -0.19 17.43 8.50
N MET A 20 -0.19 16.32 9.25
CA MET A 20 0.42 15.07 8.80
C MET A 20 -0.28 14.49 7.58
N LEU A 21 -1.62 14.55 7.50
CA LEU A 21 -2.36 14.11 6.31
C LEU A 21 -2.06 14.99 5.09
N ILE A 22 -1.90 16.28 5.27
CA ILE A 22 -1.47 17.19 4.19
C ILE A 22 -0.06 16.80 3.71
N VAL A 23 0.88 16.57 4.64
CA VAL A 23 2.24 16.13 4.29
C VAL A 23 2.22 14.81 3.53
N VAL A 24 1.46 13.83 4.01
CA VAL A 24 1.31 12.51 3.35
C VAL A 24 0.68 12.66 1.97
N GLY A 25 -0.39 13.47 1.85
CA GLY A 25 -1.06 13.70 0.57
C GLY A 25 -0.15 14.39 -0.46
N LEU A 26 0.58 15.42 -0.05
CA LEU A 26 1.55 16.11 -0.90
C LEU A 26 2.70 15.19 -1.29
N PHE A 27 3.23 14.42 -0.35
CA PHE A 27 4.27 13.44 -0.62
C PHE A 27 3.80 12.40 -1.65
N THR A 28 2.60 11.85 -1.48
CA THR A 28 1.99 10.89 -2.40
C THR A 28 1.82 11.50 -3.79
N GLN A 29 1.32 12.74 -3.88
CA GLN A 29 1.11 13.40 -5.18
C GLN A 29 2.42 13.71 -5.89
N ILE A 30 3.43 14.20 -5.16
CA ILE A 30 4.69 14.67 -5.78
C ILE A 30 5.60 13.48 -6.17
N ASN A 31 5.69 12.49 -5.29
CA ASN A 31 6.68 11.42 -5.44
C ASN A 31 6.09 10.11 -5.97
N GLN A 32 4.81 9.84 -5.71
CA GLN A 32 4.23 8.53 -6.00
C GLN A 32 3.16 8.53 -7.09
N ALA A 33 2.77 9.69 -7.64
CA ALA A 33 1.76 9.73 -8.69
C ALA A 33 2.09 8.81 -9.89
N PRO A 34 3.33 8.73 -10.41
CA PRO A 34 3.66 7.81 -11.48
C PRO A 34 3.51 6.32 -11.09
N TYR A 35 3.83 5.97 -9.85
CA TYR A 35 3.65 4.59 -9.34
C TYR A 35 2.17 4.24 -9.16
N LEU A 36 1.35 5.18 -8.68
CA LEU A 36 -0.10 4.98 -8.58
C LEU A 36 -0.71 4.75 -9.96
N TYR A 37 -0.23 5.47 -10.97
CA TYR A 37 -0.65 5.26 -12.34
C TYR A 37 -0.28 3.86 -12.88
N LEU A 38 0.93 3.37 -12.56
CA LEU A 38 1.33 1.99 -12.87
C LEU A 38 0.42 0.95 -12.22
N LEU A 39 -0.04 1.23 -11.00
CA LEU A 39 -0.95 0.32 -10.30
C LEU A 39 -2.31 0.19 -10.96
N GLU A 40 -2.80 1.24 -11.62
CA GLU A 40 -4.03 1.16 -12.42
C GLU A 40 -3.84 0.21 -13.59
N ASN A 41 -2.78 0.36 -14.35
CA ASN A 41 -2.46 -0.49 -15.49
C ASN A 41 -2.26 -1.98 -15.10
N ASN A 42 -1.84 -2.21 -13.86
CA ASN A 42 -1.61 -3.56 -13.34
C ASN A 42 -2.85 -4.22 -12.71
N ASN A 43 -3.95 -3.49 -12.51
CA ASN A 43 -5.14 -3.98 -11.80
C ASN A 43 -6.40 -3.74 -12.63
N LEU A 44 -6.80 -4.73 -13.42
CA LEU A 44 -8.04 -4.66 -14.18
C LEU A 44 -9.24 -5.05 -13.30
N PHE A 45 -10.20 -4.14 -13.16
CA PHE A 45 -11.51 -4.44 -12.56
C PHE A 45 -12.52 -4.80 -13.65
N ILE A 46 -12.98 -6.04 -13.63
CA ILE A 46 -14.00 -6.54 -14.57
C ILE A 46 -15.32 -6.68 -13.82
N TYR A 47 -16.34 -5.94 -14.26
CA TYR A 47 -17.68 -6.01 -13.71
C TYR A 47 -18.44 -7.19 -14.32
N ASP A 48 -18.01 -8.41 -13.97
CA ASP A 48 -18.67 -9.66 -14.30
C ASP A 48 -18.75 -10.53 -13.05
N TRP A 49 -19.93 -11.10 -12.80
CA TRP A 49 -20.16 -11.89 -11.59
C TRP A 49 -19.31 -13.16 -11.54
N SER A 50 -19.02 -13.77 -12.68
CA SER A 50 -18.16 -14.96 -12.75
C SER A 50 -16.74 -14.64 -12.29
N VAL A 51 -16.18 -13.52 -12.75
CA VAL A 51 -14.84 -13.04 -12.37
C VAL A 51 -14.81 -12.62 -10.89
N ILE A 52 -15.84 -11.91 -10.42
CA ILE A 52 -15.96 -11.51 -9.01
C ILE A 52 -16.01 -12.75 -8.11
N ALA A 53 -16.83 -13.75 -8.47
CA ALA A 53 -16.96 -14.98 -7.69
C ALA A 53 -15.66 -15.79 -7.68
N GLU A 54 -14.96 -15.89 -8.80
CA GLU A 54 -13.65 -16.53 -8.90
C GLU A 54 -12.62 -15.85 -7.98
N ARG A 55 -12.58 -14.52 -7.99
CA ARG A 55 -11.67 -13.76 -7.11
C ARG A 55 -12.04 -13.89 -5.63
N LEU A 56 -13.32 -13.92 -5.28
CA LEU A 56 -13.77 -14.15 -3.90
C LEU A 56 -13.51 -15.58 -3.42
N ALA A 57 -13.34 -16.53 -4.31
CA ALA A 57 -13.01 -17.91 -3.98
C ALA A 57 -11.55 -18.08 -3.49
N ILE A 58 -10.69 -17.09 -3.69
CA ILE A 58 -9.28 -17.11 -3.27
C ILE A 58 -9.06 -16.22 -2.04
N PRO A 59 -8.13 -16.61 -1.11
CA PRO A 59 -7.79 -15.77 0.04
C PRO A 59 -7.26 -14.40 -0.37
N GLY A 60 -7.77 -13.37 0.29
CA GLY A 60 -7.45 -11.99 -0.04
C GLY A 60 -8.26 -11.40 -1.19
N GLY A 61 -9.13 -12.20 -1.84
CA GLY A 61 -9.90 -11.76 -3.00
C GLY A 61 -10.81 -10.56 -2.75
N GLY A 62 -11.37 -10.43 -1.54
CA GLY A 62 -12.17 -9.26 -1.17
C GLY A 62 -11.35 -7.97 -1.18
N ALA A 63 -10.17 -7.98 -0.57
CA ALA A 63 -9.27 -6.83 -0.62
C ALA A 63 -8.78 -6.54 -2.04
N TYR A 64 -8.52 -7.59 -2.85
CA TYR A 64 -8.15 -7.43 -4.25
C TYR A 64 -9.24 -6.71 -5.05
N LEU A 65 -10.49 -7.14 -4.96
CA LEU A 65 -11.61 -6.54 -5.69
C LEU A 65 -11.82 -5.06 -5.32
N ILE A 66 -11.74 -4.74 -4.03
CA ILE A 66 -11.83 -3.34 -3.58
C ILE A 66 -10.65 -2.53 -4.12
N ALA A 67 -9.43 -3.08 -4.07
CA ALA A 67 -8.24 -2.44 -4.60
C ALA A 67 -8.37 -2.19 -6.11
N ALA A 68 -8.75 -3.21 -6.89
CA ALA A 68 -8.92 -3.12 -8.34
C ALA A 68 -10.02 -2.09 -8.72
N PHE A 69 -11.11 -2.06 -7.94
CA PHE A 69 -12.16 -1.03 -8.14
C PHE A 69 -11.64 0.39 -7.88
N LEU A 70 -10.84 0.60 -6.85
CA LEU A 70 -10.31 1.93 -6.52
C LEU A 70 -9.20 2.37 -7.48
N THR A 71 -8.32 1.45 -7.87
CA THR A 71 -7.18 1.76 -8.74
C THR A 71 -7.60 2.16 -10.15
N GLN A 72 -8.77 1.72 -10.64
CA GLN A 72 -9.28 2.14 -11.95
C GLN A 72 -9.47 3.67 -12.10
N PHE A 73 -9.48 4.42 -11.00
CA PHE A 73 -9.58 5.89 -11.02
C PHE A 73 -8.23 6.60 -10.94
N PHE A 74 -7.13 5.86 -10.83
CA PHE A 74 -5.79 6.45 -10.61
C PHE A 74 -5.22 7.15 -11.85
N HIS A 75 -5.76 6.88 -13.05
CA HIS A 75 -5.45 7.63 -14.27
C HIS A 75 -5.93 9.09 -14.21
N LEU A 76 -6.91 9.41 -13.37
CA LEU A 76 -7.41 10.77 -13.24
C LEU A 76 -6.41 11.61 -12.40
N PRO A 77 -6.12 12.86 -12.85
CA PRO A 77 -5.19 13.73 -12.12
C PRO A 77 -5.59 13.89 -10.65
N PHE A 78 -4.65 13.74 -9.74
CA PHE A 78 -4.80 13.86 -8.28
C PHE A 78 -5.67 12.80 -7.61
N VAL A 79 -6.54 12.07 -8.33
CA VAL A 79 -7.52 11.15 -7.73
C VAL A 79 -6.82 9.99 -7.03
N GLY A 80 -5.78 9.42 -7.61
CA GLY A 80 -5.00 8.36 -6.98
C GLY A 80 -4.41 8.80 -5.64
N ALA A 81 -3.82 9.99 -5.56
CA ALA A 81 -3.27 10.54 -4.32
C ALA A 81 -4.37 10.85 -3.28
N ILE A 82 -5.53 11.35 -3.72
CA ILE A 82 -6.67 11.62 -2.83
C ILE A 82 -7.20 10.32 -2.23
N ILE A 83 -7.47 9.30 -3.05
CA ILE A 83 -7.98 7.99 -2.58
C ILE A 83 -6.99 7.37 -1.60
N THR A 84 -5.70 7.35 -1.94
CA THR A 84 -4.65 6.80 -1.08
C THR A 84 -4.55 7.57 0.23
N THR A 85 -4.60 8.91 0.20
CA THR A 85 -4.60 9.74 1.42
C THR A 85 -5.83 9.49 2.28
N LEU A 86 -7.01 9.30 1.69
CA LEU A 86 -8.23 8.95 2.43
C LEU A 86 -8.10 7.56 3.08
N CYS A 87 -7.53 6.58 2.40
CA CYS A 87 -7.24 5.27 3.00
C CYS A 87 -6.31 5.42 4.21
N TYR A 88 -5.25 6.22 4.09
CA TYR A 88 -4.34 6.50 5.19
C TYR A 88 -5.01 7.25 6.34
N ALA A 89 -5.88 8.21 6.05
CA ALA A 89 -6.66 8.91 7.06
C ALA A 89 -7.52 7.94 7.90
N LEU A 90 -8.17 6.97 7.24
CA LEU A 90 -8.95 5.93 7.91
C LEU A 90 -8.07 4.97 8.72
N ILE A 91 -6.89 4.58 8.21
CA ILE A 91 -5.92 3.74 8.93
C ILE A 91 -5.46 4.45 10.21
N VAL A 92 -5.04 5.73 10.10
CA VAL A 92 -4.59 6.49 11.28
C VAL A 92 -5.71 6.71 12.26
N TRP A 93 -6.89 7.05 11.77
CA TRP A 93 -8.07 7.23 12.61
C TRP A 93 -8.41 5.94 13.38
N GLY A 94 -8.49 4.80 12.69
CA GLY A 94 -8.75 3.49 13.31
C GLY A 94 -7.67 3.11 14.33
N SER A 95 -6.39 3.26 13.96
CA SER A 95 -5.25 3.03 14.85
C SER A 95 -5.34 3.89 16.12
N TYR A 96 -5.65 5.17 15.95
CA TYR A 96 -5.80 6.09 17.08
C TYR A 96 -7.00 5.73 17.97
N GLN A 97 -8.12 5.27 17.39
CA GLN A 97 -9.26 4.80 18.18
C GLN A 97 -8.94 3.54 19.01
N ILE A 98 -8.13 2.62 18.47
CA ILE A 98 -7.64 1.45 19.20
C ILE A 98 -6.74 1.89 20.35
N ILE A 99 -5.78 2.78 20.09
CA ILE A 99 -4.87 3.33 21.10
C ILE A 99 -5.67 4.01 22.24
N ARG A 100 -6.71 4.75 21.91
CA ARG A 100 -7.54 5.49 22.89
C ARG A 100 -8.23 4.60 23.92
N LYS A 101 -8.43 3.31 23.65
CA LYS A 101 -8.92 2.35 24.63
C LYS A 101 -7.94 2.15 25.80
N LEU A 102 -6.64 2.27 25.51
CA LEU A 102 -5.56 2.10 26.49
C LEU A 102 -5.08 3.44 27.08
N TYR A 103 -4.95 4.45 26.23
CA TYR A 103 -4.37 5.74 26.57
C TYR A 103 -5.12 6.90 25.90
N LYS A 104 -5.68 7.81 26.71
CA LYS A 104 -6.53 8.93 26.22
C LYS A 104 -5.75 10.21 25.89
N GLY A 105 -4.46 10.24 26.15
CA GLY A 105 -3.63 11.43 25.91
C GLY A 105 -3.25 11.63 24.43
N PRO A 106 -2.80 12.83 24.08
CA PRO A 106 -2.39 13.16 22.70
C PRO A 106 -1.00 12.65 22.32
N ALA A 107 -0.19 12.11 23.24
CA ALA A 107 1.23 11.82 23.02
C ALA A 107 1.50 10.93 21.80
N LEU A 108 0.64 9.95 21.52
CA LEU A 108 0.81 9.03 20.40
C LEU A 108 0.21 9.51 19.07
N SER A 109 -0.38 10.70 19.01
CA SER A 109 -1.04 11.18 17.78
C SER A 109 -0.08 11.33 16.59
N GLY A 110 1.18 11.69 16.80
CA GLY A 110 2.20 11.75 15.76
C GLY A 110 2.71 10.36 15.36
N LEU A 111 2.95 9.49 16.34
CA LEU A 111 3.46 8.13 16.10
C LEU A 111 2.42 7.20 15.47
N ALA A 112 1.13 7.51 15.55
CA ALA A 112 0.07 6.76 14.87
C ALA A 112 0.21 6.73 13.34
N PHE A 113 1.03 7.62 12.77
CA PHE A 113 1.36 7.66 11.35
C PHE A 113 2.53 6.73 10.97
N LEU A 114 3.28 6.17 11.91
CA LEU A 114 4.43 5.30 11.62
C LEU A 114 4.11 4.11 10.70
N PRO A 115 3.01 3.35 10.90
CA PRO A 115 2.69 2.24 10.01
C PRO A 115 2.49 2.68 8.55
N ILE A 116 1.94 3.89 8.34
CA ILE A 116 1.70 4.42 6.99
C ILE A 116 3.00 4.70 6.25
N VAL A 117 4.06 5.11 6.93
CA VAL A 117 5.36 5.36 6.30
C VAL A 117 5.81 4.15 5.49
N PHE A 118 5.71 2.96 6.07
CA PHE A 118 6.14 1.73 5.39
C PHE A 118 5.13 1.23 4.35
N LEU A 119 3.86 1.58 4.48
CA LEU A 119 2.88 1.38 3.40
C LEU A 119 3.18 2.31 2.21
N LEU A 120 3.52 3.58 2.45
CA LEU A 120 3.95 4.51 1.40
C LEU A 120 5.18 3.98 0.65
N LEU A 121 6.18 3.48 1.40
CA LEU A 121 7.39 2.91 0.81
C LEU A 121 7.12 1.62 0.02
N SER A 122 6.05 0.88 0.33
CA SER A 122 5.65 -0.29 -0.46
C SER A 122 5.25 0.08 -1.89
N LEU A 123 4.77 1.30 -2.14
CA LEU A 123 4.38 1.78 -3.47
C LEU A 123 5.58 2.00 -4.40
N GLU A 124 6.81 2.16 -3.87
CA GLU A 124 8.04 2.28 -4.66
C GLU A 124 8.42 0.97 -5.37
N ASN A 125 7.75 -0.12 -5.02
CA ASN A 125 7.96 -1.42 -5.65
C ASN A 125 6.89 -1.67 -6.73
N SER A 126 7.32 -1.75 -7.99
CA SER A 126 6.42 -1.98 -9.15
C SER A 126 5.66 -3.32 -9.11
N LEU A 127 6.13 -4.27 -8.30
CA LEU A 127 5.49 -5.59 -8.11
C LEU A 127 4.54 -5.62 -6.92
N TYR A 128 4.41 -4.52 -6.19
CA TYR A 128 3.48 -4.40 -5.08
C TYR A 128 2.06 -4.16 -5.58
N ARG A 129 1.10 -4.90 -5.05
CA ARG A 129 -0.33 -4.74 -5.35
C ARG A 129 -1.00 -3.82 -4.33
N TYR A 130 -1.79 -2.87 -4.79
CA TYR A 130 -2.57 -1.98 -3.92
C TYR A 130 -3.51 -2.72 -2.96
N GLN A 131 -3.79 -3.99 -3.24
CA GLN A 131 -4.49 -4.93 -2.35
C GLN A 131 -3.93 -4.91 -0.93
N GLY A 132 -2.61 -4.80 -0.74
CA GLY A 132 -1.99 -4.77 0.58
C GLY A 132 -2.40 -3.54 1.41
N HIS A 133 -2.63 -2.38 0.77
CA HIS A 133 -3.15 -1.18 1.44
C HIS A 133 -4.58 -1.38 1.93
N ILE A 134 -5.43 -1.94 1.07
CA ILE A 134 -6.82 -2.23 1.40
C ILE A 134 -6.92 -3.31 2.47
N ALA A 135 -6.11 -4.37 2.37
CA ALA A 135 -6.06 -5.41 3.38
C ALA A 135 -5.68 -4.85 4.76
N PHE A 136 -4.67 -3.98 4.82
CA PHE A 136 -4.26 -3.33 6.06
C PHE A 136 -5.33 -2.38 6.60
N LEU A 137 -5.99 -1.59 5.75
CA LEU A 137 -7.11 -0.74 6.13
C LEU A 137 -8.25 -1.55 6.77
N LEU A 138 -8.68 -2.61 6.09
CA LEU A 138 -9.77 -3.46 6.57
C LEU A 138 -9.40 -4.17 7.86
N MET A 139 -8.16 -4.62 8.01
CA MET A 139 -7.62 -5.19 9.24
C MET A 139 -7.72 -4.21 10.40
N VAL A 140 -7.28 -2.94 10.21
CA VAL A 140 -7.35 -1.91 11.25
C VAL A 140 -8.80 -1.62 11.65
N LEU A 141 -9.70 -1.49 10.68
CA LEU A 141 -11.13 -1.27 10.94
C LEU A 141 -11.78 -2.46 11.66
N ALA A 142 -11.42 -3.70 11.28
CA ALA A 142 -11.90 -4.89 11.96
C ALA A 142 -11.40 -4.96 13.41
N LEU A 143 -10.13 -4.63 13.66
CA LEU A 143 -9.58 -4.60 15.01
C LEU A 143 -10.21 -3.49 15.84
N TRP A 144 -10.44 -2.31 15.26
CA TRP A 144 -11.20 -1.25 15.93
C TRP A 144 -12.62 -1.70 16.30
N ALA A 145 -13.34 -2.34 15.38
CA ALA A 145 -14.66 -2.91 15.65
C ALA A 145 -14.61 -3.98 16.76
N TYR A 146 -13.60 -4.86 16.74
CA TYR A 146 -13.37 -5.85 17.79
C TYR A 146 -13.17 -5.20 19.17
N THR A 147 -12.47 -4.06 19.26
CA THR A 147 -12.29 -3.37 20.55
C THR A 147 -13.61 -2.88 21.16
N SER A 148 -14.67 -2.73 20.39
CA SER A 148 -16.01 -2.38 20.92
C SER A 148 -16.70 -3.55 21.61
N LEU A 149 -16.21 -4.78 21.41
CA LEU A 149 -16.73 -5.99 22.04
C LEU A 149 -16.11 -6.26 23.43
N MET A 150 -15.12 -5.46 23.86
CA MET A 150 -14.42 -5.68 25.14
C MET A 150 -15.35 -5.60 26.35
N ASP A 151 -16.41 -4.80 26.27
CA ASP A 151 -17.41 -4.64 27.32
C ASP A 151 -18.55 -5.69 27.23
N LYS A 152 -18.49 -6.60 26.26
CA LYS A 152 -19.49 -7.65 26.03
C LYS A 152 -19.13 -8.94 26.76
N PRO A 153 -20.08 -9.88 26.96
CA PRO A 153 -19.80 -11.18 27.56
C PRO A 153 -18.64 -11.90 26.87
N TRP A 154 -17.75 -12.52 27.64
CA TRP A 154 -16.53 -13.15 27.14
C TRP A 154 -16.78 -14.18 26.04
N TRP A 155 -17.86 -14.97 26.12
CA TRP A 155 -18.20 -15.99 25.14
C TRP A 155 -18.59 -15.38 23.77
N MET A 156 -19.31 -14.24 23.76
CA MET A 156 -19.70 -13.54 22.56
C MET A 156 -18.49 -12.94 21.86
N LYS A 157 -17.60 -12.28 22.63
CA LYS A 157 -16.34 -11.74 22.14
C LYS A 157 -15.47 -12.85 21.53
N TRP A 158 -15.34 -13.98 22.24
CA TRP A 158 -14.56 -15.11 21.79
C TRP A 158 -15.12 -15.70 20.48
N LEU A 159 -16.42 -15.97 20.42
CA LEU A 159 -17.07 -16.52 19.23
C LEU A 159 -16.88 -15.60 18.01
N ILE A 160 -17.14 -14.30 18.19
CA ILE A 160 -16.96 -13.31 17.13
C ILE A 160 -15.48 -13.24 16.71
N GLY A 161 -14.55 -13.31 17.67
CA GLY A 161 -13.11 -13.30 17.38
C GLY A 161 -12.66 -14.49 16.54
N VAL A 162 -13.13 -15.71 16.84
CA VAL A 162 -12.84 -16.92 16.05
C VAL A 162 -13.40 -16.80 14.64
N ILE A 163 -14.68 -16.41 14.51
CA ILE A 163 -15.34 -16.24 13.21
C ILE A 163 -14.64 -15.15 12.41
N ALA A 164 -14.37 -14.00 13.02
CA ALA A 164 -13.70 -12.89 12.36
C ALA A 164 -12.29 -13.27 11.91
N SER A 165 -11.51 -14.03 12.68
CA SER A 165 -10.17 -14.49 12.31
C SER A 165 -10.21 -15.34 11.03
N SER A 166 -11.17 -16.24 10.91
CA SER A 166 -11.35 -17.10 9.74
C SER A 166 -11.85 -16.31 8.51
N LEU A 167 -12.93 -15.54 8.69
CA LEU A 167 -13.52 -14.77 7.57
C LEU A 167 -12.58 -13.68 7.07
N LEU A 168 -11.87 -12.98 7.96
CA LEU A 168 -10.90 -11.97 7.57
C LEU A 168 -9.74 -12.60 6.80
N TYR A 169 -9.22 -13.77 7.22
CA TYR A 169 -8.17 -14.42 6.45
C TYR A 169 -8.61 -14.66 5.01
N TRP A 170 -9.84 -15.15 4.81
CA TRP A 170 -10.36 -15.39 3.46
C TRP A 170 -10.58 -14.09 2.69
N PHE A 171 -11.06 -13.05 3.35
CA PHE A 171 -11.42 -11.80 2.68
C PHE A 171 -10.23 -10.87 2.40
N ILE A 172 -9.28 -10.75 3.37
CA ILE A 172 -8.14 -9.83 3.26
C ILE A 172 -6.78 -10.54 3.15
N GLY A 173 -6.71 -11.85 3.31
CA GLY A 173 -5.47 -12.63 3.23
C GLY A 173 -4.62 -12.56 4.50
N SER A 174 -3.30 -12.64 4.34
CA SER A 174 -2.32 -12.75 5.44
C SER A 174 -2.35 -11.58 6.43
N ALA A 175 -2.87 -10.39 6.08
CA ALA A 175 -3.07 -9.28 7.02
C ALA A 175 -4.01 -9.63 8.18
N ALA A 176 -4.87 -10.66 8.02
CA ALA A 176 -5.69 -11.17 9.10
C ALA A 176 -4.88 -11.69 10.31
N LEU A 177 -3.64 -12.11 10.09
CA LEU A 177 -2.74 -12.49 11.19
C LEU A 177 -2.41 -11.31 12.11
N VAL A 178 -2.30 -10.12 11.54
CA VAL A 178 -2.11 -8.88 12.33
C VAL A 178 -3.36 -8.56 13.14
N PHE A 179 -4.55 -8.80 12.58
CA PHE A 179 -5.80 -8.72 13.34
C PHE A 179 -5.78 -9.68 14.53
N VAL A 180 -5.44 -10.95 14.31
CA VAL A 180 -5.37 -11.99 15.36
C VAL A 180 -4.40 -11.58 16.46
N LEU A 181 -3.17 -11.21 16.10
CA LEU A 181 -2.16 -10.79 17.07
C LEU A 181 -2.58 -9.50 17.80
N GLY A 182 -3.17 -8.55 17.07
CA GLY A 182 -3.70 -7.31 17.62
C GLY A 182 -4.86 -7.55 18.60
N ALA A 183 -5.79 -8.45 18.28
CA ALA A 183 -6.91 -8.82 19.16
C ALA A 183 -6.43 -9.49 20.45
N ILE A 184 -5.50 -10.44 20.35
CA ILE A 184 -4.87 -11.08 21.51
C ILE A 184 -4.14 -10.04 22.36
N LEU A 185 -3.35 -9.19 21.73
CA LEU A 185 -2.61 -8.13 22.41
C LEU A 185 -3.54 -7.17 23.15
N MET A 186 -4.63 -6.73 22.51
CA MET A 186 -5.61 -5.86 23.15
C MET A 186 -6.32 -6.55 24.31
N ASP A 187 -6.64 -7.84 24.21
CA ASP A 187 -7.24 -8.59 25.29
C ASP A 187 -6.32 -8.73 26.51
N ILE A 188 -5.02 -8.94 26.26
CA ILE A 188 -4.00 -8.98 27.31
C ILE A 188 -3.84 -7.59 27.96
N LEU A 189 -3.68 -6.55 27.17
CA LEU A 189 -3.41 -5.20 27.67
C LEU A 189 -4.62 -4.57 28.40
N CYS A 190 -5.84 -4.94 28.01
CA CYS A 190 -7.07 -4.52 28.67
C CYS A 190 -7.49 -5.47 29.83
N LEU A 191 -6.74 -6.56 30.08
CA LEU A 191 -7.04 -7.57 31.10
C LEU A 191 -8.50 -8.08 31.03
N THR A 192 -8.97 -8.34 29.81
CA THR A 192 -10.35 -8.78 29.59
C THR A 192 -10.61 -10.16 30.24
N PRO A 193 -11.84 -10.44 30.70
CA PRO A 193 -12.15 -11.74 31.28
C PRO A 193 -11.83 -12.90 30.32
N LYS A 194 -11.10 -13.92 30.81
CA LYS A 194 -10.68 -15.11 30.06
C LYS A 194 -9.88 -14.75 28.77
N TRP A 195 -9.03 -13.73 28.83
CA TRP A 195 -8.18 -13.28 27.71
C TRP A 195 -7.37 -14.41 27.05
N TYR A 196 -6.98 -15.43 27.82
CA TYR A 196 -6.23 -16.59 27.30
C TYR A 196 -6.97 -17.38 26.24
N LEU A 197 -8.32 -17.30 26.16
CA LEU A 197 -9.08 -17.94 25.10
C LEU A 197 -8.88 -17.27 23.72
N SER A 198 -8.44 -16.02 23.70
CA SER A 198 -8.13 -15.32 22.44
C SER A 198 -6.96 -15.98 21.69
N ILE A 199 -6.12 -16.76 22.37
CA ILE A 199 -5.04 -17.54 21.73
C ILE A 199 -5.61 -18.51 20.69
N LEU A 200 -6.87 -18.97 20.84
CA LEU A 200 -7.55 -19.83 19.86
C LEU A 200 -7.87 -19.14 18.52
N TYR A 201 -7.70 -17.83 18.42
CA TYR A 201 -7.79 -17.12 17.14
C TYR A 201 -6.63 -17.48 16.21
N ILE A 202 -5.46 -17.85 16.76
CA ILE A 202 -4.29 -18.28 15.98
C ILE A 202 -4.63 -19.55 15.16
N PRO A 203 -5.03 -20.67 15.78
CA PRO A 203 -5.38 -21.87 15.01
C PRO A 203 -6.54 -21.62 14.04
N ALA A 204 -7.51 -20.75 14.37
CA ALA A 204 -8.60 -20.40 13.44
C ALA A 204 -8.08 -19.78 12.14
N ALA A 205 -7.16 -18.81 12.23
CA ALA A 205 -6.54 -18.21 11.04
C ALA A 205 -5.56 -19.16 10.34
N VAL A 206 -4.78 -19.94 11.11
CA VAL A 206 -3.82 -20.91 10.55
C VAL A 206 -4.53 -22.01 9.75
N VAL A 207 -5.63 -22.53 10.25
CA VAL A 207 -6.43 -23.54 9.51
C VAL A 207 -6.88 -22.99 8.17
N MET A 208 -7.32 -21.74 8.10
CA MET A 208 -7.69 -21.12 6.83
C MET A 208 -6.50 -20.97 5.88
N GLY A 209 -5.30 -20.63 6.39
CA GLY A 209 -4.07 -20.59 5.60
C GLY A 209 -3.65 -21.97 5.07
N VAL A 210 -3.80 -23.02 5.90
CA VAL A 210 -3.55 -24.42 5.48
C VAL A 210 -4.52 -24.84 4.37
N LEU A 211 -5.81 -24.54 4.56
CA LEU A 211 -6.82 -24.83 3.54
C LEU A 211 -6.52 -24.08 2.24
N ALA A 212 -6.15 -22.81 2.31
CA ALA A 212 -5.76 -22.02 1.15
C ALA A 212 -4.59 -22.64 0.38
N TYR A 213 -3.58 -23.15 1.07
CA TYR A 213 -2.45 -23.86 0.48
C TYR A 213 -2.87 -25.21 -0.11
N GLN A 214 -3.63 -26.02 0.63
CA GLN A 214 -4.07 -27.35 0.18
C GLN A 214 -4.95 -27.31 -1.06
N TYR A 215 -5.80 -26.29 -1.19
CA TYR A 215 -6.67 -26.15 -2.38
C TYR A 215 -6.00 -25.33 -3.50
N ALA A 216 -4.67 -25.19 -3.45
CA ALA A 216 -3.87 -24.48 -4.46
C ALA A 216 -4.31 -23.02 -4.72
N ALA A 217 -5.00 -22.41 -3.76
CA ALA A 217 -5.40 -21.01 -3.84
C ALA A 217 -4.22 -20.06 -3.53
N VAL A 218 -3.12 -20.60 -2.98
CA VAL A 218 -1.88 -19.88 -2.65
C VAL A 218 -0.69 -20.75 -3.04
N ALA A 219 0.33 -20.15 -3.67
CA ALA A 219 1.43 -20.88 -4.29
C ALA A 219 2.32 -21.64 -3.28
N ASP A 220 2.56 -21.05 -2.11
CA ASP A 220 3.43 -21.62 -1.08
C ASP A 220 3.06 -21.17 0.33
N TRP A 221 3.69 -21.80 1.35
CA TRP A 221 3.52 -21.47 2.75
C TRP A 221 3.90 -20.03 3.10
N HIS A 222 4.97 -19.50 2.51
CA HIS A 222 5.42 -18.16 2.78
C HIS A 222 4.37 -17.14 2.32
N THR A 223 3.83 -17.34 1.13
CA THR A 223 2.75 -16.50 0.60
C THR A 223 1.51 -16.55 1.48
N ALA A 224 1.15 -17.73 2.03
CA ALA A 224 -0.03 -17.85 2.88
C ALA A 224 0.05 -17.03 4.19
N PHE A 225 1.25 -16.88 4.77
CA PHE A 225 1.40 -16.30 6.11
C PHE A 225 2.22 -15.01 6.17
N THR A 226 2.67 -14.50 5.04
CA THR A 226 3.47 -13.27 4.98
C THR A 226 2.86 -12.25 4.03
N PRO A 227 3.35 -11.00 4.04
CA PRO A 227 2.92 -9.97 3.08
C PRO A 227 3.22 -10.29 1.62
N LEU A 228 3.95 -11.38 1.31
CA LEU A 228 4.19 -11.87 -0.05
C LEU A 228 2.92 -12.03 -0.86
N MET A 229 1.81 -12.34 -0.22
CA MET A 229 0.49 -12.42 -0.85
C MET A 229 0.10 -11.15 -1.62
N TYR A 230 0.71 -10.01 -1.29
CA TYR A 230 0.42 -8.70 -1.89
C TYR A 230 1.50 -8.24 -2.88
N TYR A 231 2.35 -9.18 -3.34
CA TYR A 231 3.38 -8.93 -4.35
C TYR A 231 3.27 -9.95 -5.48
N ASP A 232 3.63 -9.54 -6.70
CA ASP A 232 3.60 -10.43 -7.86
C ASP A 232 4.76 -11.43 -7.89
N MET A 233 5.86 -11.16 -7.19
CA MET A 233 7.04 -12.03 -7.09
C MET A 233 7.66 -11.98 -5.69
N VAL A 234 8.51 -12.98 -5.39
CA VAL A 234 9.27 -13.04 -4.12
C VAL A 234 10.32 -11.94 -4.08
N PHE A 235 10.25 -11.09 -3.06
CA PHE A 235 11.16 -9.97 -2.85
C PHE A 235 11.93 -10.09 -1.54
N THR A 236 13.09 -9.39 -1.46
CA THR A 236 13.97 -9.41 -0.28
C THR A 236 13.48 -8.45 0.83
N TYR A 237 12.72 -7.40 0.48
CA TYR A 237 12.29 -6.38 1.44
C TYR A 237 10.77 -6.18 1.40
N TYR A 238 10.11 -6.57 2.48
CA TYR A 238 8.65 -6.40 2.65
C TYR A 238 8.38 -5.22 3.58
N PHE A 239 8.31 -4.02 3.04
CA PHE A 239 7.99 -2.83 3.85
C PHE A 239 6.68 -2.99 4.61
N GLN A 240 5.73 -3.71 4.05
CA GLN A 240 4.46 -3.99 4.70
C GLN A 240 4.63 -4.77 6.02
N LEU A 241 5.64 -5.64 6.15
CA LEU A 241 5.93 -6.33 7.40
C LEU A 241 6.34 -5.36 8.51
N TYR A 242 7.12 -4.32 8.17
CA TYR A 242 7.45 -3.26 9.12
C TYR A 242 6.21 -2.46 9.53
N ALA A 243 5.30 -2.17 8.59
CA ALA A 243 4.01 -1.53 8.90
C ALA A 243 3.20 -2.36 9.90
N TRP A 244 3.16 -3.69 9.73
CA TRP A 244 2.49 -4.62 10.64
C TRP A 244 3.11 -4.60 12.05
N GLY A 245 4.44 -4.72 12.13
CA GLY A 245 5.15 -4.69 13.40
C GLY A 245 4.98 -3.38 14.16
N LEU A 246 5.10 -2.25 13.46
CA LEU A 246 4.90 -0.93 14.06
C LEU A 246 3.47 -0.70 14.51
N PHE A 247 2.48 -1.19 13.75
CA PHE A 247 1.09 -1.12 14.18
C PHE A 247 0.84 -1.87 15.49
N LEU A 248 1.38 -3.09 15.62
CA LEU A 248 1.29 -3.88 16.85
C LEU A 248 2.08 -3.28 18.02
N LEU A 249 3.12 -2.50 17.76
CA LEU A 249 3.88 -1.79 18.78
C LEU A 249 3.10 -0.61 19.39
N LEU A 250 2.20 0.04 18.65
CA LEU A 250 1.45 1.19 19.14
C LEU A 250 0.62 0.94 20.41
N PRO A 251 -0.15 -0.15 20.57
CA PRO A 251 -0.85 -0.49 21.80
C PRO A 251 0.09 -0.72 22.99
N ILE A 252 1.28 -1.30 22.75
CA ILE A 252 2.30 -1.51 23.77
C ILE A 252 2.83 -0.17 24.28
N LEU A 253 3.14 0.76 23.37
CA LEU A 253 3.54 2.12 23.73
C LEU A 253 2.42 2.86 24.49
N ALA A 254 1.17 2.63 24.09
CA ALA A 254 0.02 3.23 24.76
C ALA A 254 -0.09 2.82 26.24
N ILE A 255 0.08 1.52 26.53
CA ILE A 255 0.02 1.04 27.91
C ILE A 255 1.21 1.52 28.73
N LEU A 256 2.41 1.59 28.15
CA LEU A 256 3.58 2.14 28.83
C LEU A 256 3.39 3.60 29.21
N LEU A 257 2.86 4.42 28.29
CA LEU A 257 2.58 5.84 28.55
C LEU A 257 1.46 6.06 29.57
N LYS A 258 0.56 5.10 29.74
CA LYS A 258 -0.52 5.14 30.75
C LYS A 258 0.05 5.19 32.18
N TYR A 259 1.15 4.48 32.42
CA TYR A 259 1.77 4.42 33.77
C TYR A 259 2.69 5.61 34.06
N ILE A 260 3.01 6.46 33.08
CA ILE A 260 3.87 7.63 33.25
C ILE A 260 3.00 8.89 33.29
N PRO A 261 2.86 9.56 34.44
CA PRO A 261 1.98 10.72 34.59
C PRO A 261 2.62 11.99 33.99
N PHE A 262 2.67 12.09 32.66
CA PHE A 262 3.13 13.29 31.98
C PHE A 262 2.11 14.44 32.08
N LYS A 263 2.60 15.67 32.34
CA LYS A 263 1.80 16.88 32.19
C LYS A 263 1.29 17.02 30.77
N ALA A 264 0.10 17.60 30.58
CA ALA A 264 -0.51 17.79 29.26
C ALA A 264 0.39 18.51 28.25
N SER A 265 1.24 19.44 28.72
CA SER A 265 2.21 20.15 27.88
C SER A 265 3.29 19.20 27.35
N ILE A 266 3.80 18.29 28.18
CA ILE A 266 4.81 17.30 27.80
C ILE A 266 4.21 16.31 26.80
N GLN A 267 2.98 15.86 27.03
CA GLN A 267 2.30 14.95 26.08
C GLN A 267 2.17 15.56 24.67
N ARG A 268 1.92 16.87 24.57
CA ARG A 268 1.87 17.59 23.29
C ARG A 268 3.24 17.68 22.62
N ILE A 269 4.29 17.95 23.41
CA ILE A 269 5.66 17.95 22.90
C ILE A 269 6.01 16.55 22.34
N ILE A 270 5.70 15.49 23.08
CA ILE A 270 5.90 14.10 22.62
C ILE A 270 5.15 13.85 21.31
N ALA A 271 3.92 14.34 21.17
CA ALA A 271 3.13 14.19 19.95
C ALA A 271 3.78 14.89 18.73
N VAL A 272 4.28 16.11 18.93
CA VAL A 272 4.98 16.87 17.88
C VAL A 272 6.31 16.20 17.54
N VAL A 273 7.09 15.81 18.53
CA VAL A 273 8.36 15.10 18.34
C VAL A 273 8.10 13.77 17.61
N GLY A 274 7.05 13.03 17.98
CA GLY A 274 6.63 11.81 17.29
C GLY A 274 6.28 12.06 15.83
N ALA A 275 5.59 13.15 15.50
CA ALA A 275 5.30 13.53 14.12
C ALA A 275 6.58 13.88 13.34
N VAL A 276 7.50 14.63 13.92
CA VAL A 276 8.80 14.96 13.31
C VAL A 276 9.63 13.68 13.06
N ILE A 277 9.69 12.77 14.03
CA ILE A 277 10.37 11.49 13.90
C ILE A 277 9.75 10.68 12.75
N THR A 278 8.44 10.65 12.65
CA THR A 278 7.73 9.94 11.57
C THR A 278 8.08 10.51 10.20
N CYS A 279 8.10 11.84 10.05
CA CYS A 279 8.53 12.50 8.81
C CYS A 279 10.01 12.22 8.50
N TYR A 280 10.87 12.25 9.52
CA TYR A 280 12.30 11.94 9.34
C TYR A 280 12.52 10.49 8.87
N ILE A 281 11.81 9.55 9.47
CA ILE A 281 11.84 8.13 9.05
C ILE A 281 11.37 8.00 7.60
N LEU A 282 10.26 8.64 7.22
CA LEU A 282 9.77 8.64 5.85
C LEU A 282 10.84 9.12 4.87
N LEU A 283 11.42 10.28 5.11
CA LEU A 283 12.42 10.86 4.21
C LEU A 283 13.70 10.02 4.14
N SER A 284 14.17 9.50 5.28
CA SER A 284 15.39 8.69 5.35
C SER A 284 15.23 7.35 4.64
N PHE A 285 14.12 6.66 4.84
CA PHE A 285 13.87 5.39 4.15
C PHE A 285 13.50 5.61 2.68
N TYR A 286 12.78 6.68 2.36
CA TYR A 286 12.52 7.02 0.97
C TYR A 286 13.82 7.23 0.19
N SER A 287 14.77 8.01 0.72
CA SER A 287 16.07 8.22 0.08
C SER A 287 16.91 6.95 -0.07
N LEU A 288 16.67 5.95 0.78
CA LEU A 288 17.37 4.66 0.73
C LEU A 288 16.76 3.70 -0.31
N VAL A 289 15.44 3.72 -0.44
CA VAL A 289 14.66 2.78 -1.28
C VAL A 289 14.45 3.31 -2.68
N HIS A 290 14.30 4.63 -2.77
CA HIS A 290 14.07 5.32 -4.02
C HIS A 290 15.28 5.13 -4.94
N THR A 291 15.10 4.36 -6.00
CA THR A 291 16.12 4.20 -7.03
C THR A 291 15.71 5.05 -8.24
N ALA A 292 16.67 5.84 -8.72
CA ALA A 292 16.46 6.65 -9.93
C ALA A 292 16.01 5.82 -11.13
N SER A 293 16.37 4.53 -11.17
CA SER A 293 15.95 3.60 -12.23
C SER A 293 14.46 3.31 -12.17
N ASN A 294 13.93 2.92 -11.00
CA ASN A 294 12.50 2.62 -10.84
C ASN A 294 11.62 3.85 -11.07
N GLU A 295 12.06 5.01 -10.58
CA GLU A 295 11.37 6.27 -10.84
C GLU A 295 11.35 6.62 -12.34
N LYS A 296 12.48 6.45 -13.03
CA LYS A 296 12.55 6.71 -14.47
C LYS A 296 11.59 5.81 -15.25
N ILE A 297 11.51 4.52 -14.89
CA ILE A 297 10.57 3.56 -15.51
C ILE A 297 9.12 4.03 -15.33
N ALA A 298 8.72 4.33 -14.09
CA ALA A 298 7.37 4.76 -13.77
C ALA A 298 7.00 6.08 -14.48
N LYS A 299 7.92 7.06 -14.47
CA LYS A 299 7.73 8.34 -15.16
C LYS A 299 7.69 8.18 -16.68
N GLN A 300 8.52 7.31 -17.23
CA GLN A 300 8.60 7.08 -18.67
C GLN A 300 7.27 6.52 -19.20
N GLN A 301 6.69 5.55 -18.50
CA GLN A 301 5.35 5.05 -18.84
C GLN A 301 4.28 6.13 -18.65
N TYR A 302 4.27 6.81 -17.51
CA TYR A 302 3.31 7.86 -17.20
C TYR A 302 3.29 8.96 -18.27
N TYR A 303 4.46 9.52 -18.64
CA TYR A 303 4.53 10.57 -19.66
C TYR A 303 4.23 10.06 -21.06
N THR A 304 4.56 8.81 -21.38
CA THR A 304 4.23 8.20 -22.68
C THR A 304 2.71 8.12 -22.86
N GLU A 305 1.98 7.71 -21.85
CA GLU A 305 0.52 7.59 -21.91
C GLU A 305 -0.18 8.95 -21.88
N GLN A 306 0.43 9.96 -21.24
CA GLN A 306 0.01 11.37 -21.34
C GLN A 306 0.41 12.03 -22.66
N GLN A 307 1.15 11.33 -23.52
CA GLN A 307 1.71 11.84 -24.78
C GLN A 307 2.63 13.07 -24.61
N ASP A 308 3.22 13.20 -23.42
CA ASP A 308 4.24 14.23 -23.15
C ASP A 308 5.62 13.74 -23.60
N TRP A 309 5.82 13.80 -24.93
CA TRP A 309 7.01 13.25 -25.57
C TRP A 309 8.30 13.99 -25.17
N GLU A 310 8.20 15.28 -24.87
CA GLU A 310 9.36 16.07 -24.40
C GLU A 310 9.81 15.59 -23.01
N ALA A 311 8.87 15.34 -22.11
CA ALA A 311 9.17 14.80 -20.80
C ALA A 311 9.78 13.39 -20.89
N VAL A 312 9.27 12.51 -21.78
CA VAL A 312 9.84 11.17 -22.02
C VAL A 312 11.30 11.27 -22.48
N ILE A 313 11.60 12.14 -23.45
CA ILE A 313 12.96 12.35 -23.96
C ILE A 313 13.86 12.92 -22.85
N GLY A 314 13.35 13.87 -22.08
CA GLY A 314 14.07 14.51 -20.97
C GLY A 314 14.49 13.59 -19.83
N LEU A 315 13.86 12.41 -19.71
CA LEU A 315 14.25 11.38 -18.72
C LEU A 315 15.52 10.61 -19.12
N SER A 316 15.94 10.69 -20.36
CA SER A 316 17.05 9.89 -20.91
C SER A 316 18.24 10.79 -21.24
N ASN A 317 19.44 10.42 -20.73
CA ASN A 317 20.67 11.12 -21.05
C ASN A 317 21.46 10.36 -22.12
N PRO A 318 22.14 11.07 -23.04
CA PRO A 318 23.05 10.46 -24.01
C PRO A 318 24.14 9.63 -23.30
N GLY A 319 24.35 8.40 -23.76
CA GLY A 319 25.40 7.51 -23.24
C GLY A 319 25.05 6.75 -21.95
N GLU A 320 23.92 7.05 -21.29
CA GLU A 320 23.40 6.25 -20.17
C GLU A 320 22.57 5.07 -20.68
N PRO A 321 22.52 3.94 -19.91
CA PRO A 321 21.55 2.88 -20.16
C PRO A 321 20.13 3.43 -20.08
N VAL A 322 19.31 3.17 -21.10
CA VAL A 322 17.91 3.63 -21.13
C VAL A 322 17.01 2.45 -20.80
N ASN A 323 16.26 2.56 -19.71
CA ASN A 323 15.19 1.61 -19.41
C ASN A 323 14.05 1.87 -20.41
N PHE A 324 13.49 0.80 -20.98
CA PHE A 324 12.43 0.90 -21.98
C PHE A 324 12.75 1.84 -23.14
N ILE A 325 13.86 1.55 -23.83
CA ILE A 325 14.32 2.30 -25.02
C ILE A 325 13.21 2.45 -26.08
N SER A 326 12.26 1.50 -26.13
CA SER A 326 11.12 1.53 -27.03
C SER A 326 10.20 2.73 -26.80
N TYR A 327 10.00 3.17 -25.55
CA TYR A 327 9.25 4.40 -25.27
C TYR A 327 10.02 5.65 -25.70
N LEU A 328 11.33 5.69 -25.48
CA LEU A 328 12.17 6.79 -25.96
C LEU A 328 12.14 6.88 -27.49
N ASN A 329 12.30 5.75 -28.18
CA ASN A 329 12.27 5.71 -29.65
C ASN A 329 10.90 6.12 -30.19
N LEU A 330 9.81 5.72 -29.52
CA LEU A 330 8.47 6.18 -29.86
C LEU A 330 8.34 7.71 -29.69
N ALA A 331 8.83 8.25 -28.59
CA ALA A 331 8.80 9.70 -28.35
C ALA A 331 9.62 10.47 -29.38
N LEU A 332 10.81 9.99 -29.70
CA LEU A 332 11.64 10.57 -30.76
C LEU A 332 10.93 10.51 -32.14
N ALA A 333 10.25 9.40 -32.45
CA ALA A 333 9.48 9.27 -33.69
C ALA A 333 8.31 10.27 -33.75
N LYS A 334 7.56 10.41 -32.65
CA LYS A 334 6.43 11.35 -32.54
C LYS A 334 6.87 12.82 -32.67
N GLN A 335 8.11 13.11 -32.25
CA GLN A 335 8.73 14.43 -32.37
C GLN A 335 9.51 14.63 -33.70
N ASN A 336 9.46 13.66 -34.66
CA ASN A 336 10.22 13.66 -35.91
C ASN A 336 11.74 13.74 -35.68
N GLN A 337 12.27 13.29 -34.56
CA GLN A 337 13.68 13.36 -34.19
C GLN A 337 14.36 11.98 -34.21
N LEU A 338 13.64 10.90 -34.55
CA LEU A 338 14.15 9.53 -34.44
C LEU A 338 15.39 9.31 -35.31
N ILE A 339 15.37 9.77 -36.57
CA ILE A 339 16.47 9.56 -37.53
C ILE A 339 17.73 10.29 -37.04
N ASP A 340 17.60 11.52 -36.56
CA ASP A 340 18.72 12.35 -36.14
C ASP A 340 19.32 11.94 -34.80
N LYS A 341 18.49 11.39 -33.90
CA LYS A 341 18.87 11.12 -32.51
C LYS A 341 18.92 9.64 -32.10
N LEU A 342 18.57 8.72 -33.02
CA LEU A 342 18.54 7.30 -32.72
C LEU A 342 19.83 6.80 -32.08
N PHE A 343 20.97 7.15 -32.66
CA PHE A 343 22.30 6.72 -32.24
C PHE A 343 22.95 7.63 -31.18
N VAL A 344 22.27 8.68 -30.76
CA VAL A 344 22.72 9.53 -29.64
C VAL A 344 22.52 8.79 -28.31
N TYR A 345 21.48 7.98 -28.26
CA TYR A 345 21.16 7.15 -27.11
C TYR A 345 21.70 5.74 -27.30
N ASN A 346 22.05 5.09 -26.21
CA ASN A 346 22.60 3.74 -26.23
C ASN A 346 21.53 2.73 -26.66
N GLN A 347 21.44 2.47 -27.97
CA GLN A 347 20.54 1.45 -28.51
C GLN A 347 21.10 0.06 -28.20
N GLN A 348 20.24 -0.77 -27.62
CA GLN A 348 20.53 -2.18 -27.45
C GLN A 348 20.01 -3.01 -28.66
N PRO A 349 20.14 -4.36 -28.68
CA PRO A 349 19.81 -5.17 -29.86
C PRO A 349 18.42 -4.91 -30.44
N PRO A 350 18.14 -5.32 -31.70
CA PRO A 350 16.91 -4.98 -32.44
C PRO A 350 15.59 -5.31 -31.73
N MET A 351 15.63 -6.21 -30.73
CA MET A 351 14.47 -6.61 -29.92
C MET A 351 13.89 -5.47 -29.09
N GLU A 352 14.72 -4.55 -28.62
CA GLU A 352 14.27 -3.39 -27.84
C GLU A 352 13.55 -2.32 -28.66
N LEU A 353 13.75 -2.31 -29.96
CA LEU A 353 12.95 -1.48 -30.86
C LEU A 353 11.49 -1.96 -30.93
N THR A 354 11.28 -3.28 -30.78
CA THR A 354 9.98 -3.91 -30.99
C THR A 354 9.28 -4.37 -29.71
N GLY A 355 9.97 -4.36 -28.55
CA GLY A 355 9.44 -4.92 -27.30
C GLY A 355 9.15 -6.42 -27.36
N ARG A 356 9.80 -7.16 -28.28
CA ARG A 356 9.42 -8.52 -28.68
C ARG A 356 9.68 -9.59 -27.61
N ASP A 357 10.62 -9.32 -26.68
CA ASP A 357 11.00 -10.25 -25.61
C ASP A 357 10.63 -9.72 -24.22
N ALA A 358 9.54 -8.97 -24.14
CA ALA A 358 9.03 -8.54 -22.85
C ALA A 358 8.46 -9.76 -22.09
N GLU A 359 9.18 -10.20 -21.06
CA GLU A 359 8.76 -11.29 -20.17
C GLU A 359 8.03 -10.77 -18.92
N THR A 360 8.18 -9.47 -18.62
CA THR A 360 7.53 -8.86 -17.47
C THR A 360 6.21 -8.21 -17.87
N ARG A 361 5.25 -8.17 -16.95
CA ARG A 361 3.96 -7.51 -17.16
C ARG A 361 4.13 -6.07 -17.68
N THR A 362 4.99 -5.28 -17.04
CA THR A 362 5.27 -3.91 -17.46
C THR A 362 5.86 -3.83 -18.86
N GLY A 363 6.77 -4.75 -19.21
CA GLY A 363 7.33 -4.87 -20.54
C GLY A 363 6.29 -5.25 -21.60
N LEU A 364 5.39 -6.19 -21.29
CA LEU A 364 4.28 -6.59 -22.17
C LEU A 364 3.30 -5.41 -22.41
N MET A 365 2.98 -4.64 -21.37
CA MET A 365 2.15 -3.43 -21.51
C MET A 365 2.83 -2.37 -22.37
N MET A 366 4.14 -2.15 -22.18
CA MET A 366 4.93 -1.27 -23.04
C MET A 366 4.87 -1.74 -24.50
N ALA A 367 5.11 -3.02 -24.75
CA ALA A 367 5.06 -3.58 -26.10
C ALA A 367 3.67 -3.40 -26.73
N ALA A 368 2.60 -3.66 -25.96
CA ALA A 368 1.23 -3.44 -26.43
C ALA A 368 1.00 -1.98 -26.86
N TYR A 369 1.45 -1.01 -26.08
CA TYR A 369 1.30 0.40 -26.37
C TYR A 369 2.10 0.80 -27.63
N VAL A 370 3.36 0.36 -27.73
CA VAL A 370 4.22 0.64 -28.89
C VAL A 370 3.63 0.05 -30.18
N TYR A 371 3.20 -1.21 -30.15
CA TYR A 371 2.57 -1.87 -31.31
C TYR A 371 1.26 -1.19 -31.71
N GLN A 372 0.45 -0.78 -30.74
CA GLN A 372 -0.76 0.00 -31.01
C GLN A 372 -0.44 1.32 -31.72
N SER A 373 0.60 2.02 -31.24
CA SER A 373 1.06 3.29 -31.83
C SER A 373 1.58 3.15 -33.26
N TRP A 374 2.02 1.95 -33.64
CA TRP A 374 2.47 1.60 -34.99
C TRP A 374 1.34 1.05 -35.88
N GLY A 375 0.13 0.89 -35.36
CA GLY A 375 -0.99 0.30 -36.09
C GLY A 375 -0.95 -1.25 -36.16
N CYS A 376 -0.04 -1.90 -35.43
CA CYS A 376 0.09 -3.36 -35.36
C CYS A 376 -0.89 -3.95 -34.33
N HIS A 377 -2.20 -3.76 -34.52
CA HIS A 377 -3.23 -4.06 -33.54
C HIS A 377 -3.25 -5.50 -33.04
N ALA A 378 -2.98 -6.50 -33.93
CA ALA A 378 -2.93 -7.90 -33.52
C ALA A 378 -1.80 -8.19 -32.53
N ALA A 379 -0.61 -7.61 -32.74
CA ALA A 379 0.51 -7.73 -31.83
C ALA A 379 0.24 -6.98 -30.51
N ALA A 380 -0.36 -5.80 -30.59
CA ALA A 380 -0.76 -5.01 -29.41
C ALA A 380 -1.74 -5.80 -28.55
N MET A 381 -2.79 -6.39 -29.16
CA MET A 381 -3.78 -7.17 -28.47
C MET A 381 -3.17 -8.42 -27.83
N LYS A 382 -2.28 -9.15 -28.53
CA LYS A 382 -1.58 -10.30 -27.95
C LYS A 382 -0.81 -9.91 -26.70
N ASN A 383 0.03 -8.89 -26.76
CA ASN A 383 0.83 -8.46 -25.61
C ASN A 383 -0.04 -7.98 -24.44
N ALA A 384 -1.16 -7.30 -24.72
CA ALA A 384 -2.11 -6.89 -23.69
C ALA A 384 -2.78 -8.08 -23.00
N PHE A 385 -3.12 -9.13 -23.76
CA PHE A 385 -3.62 -10.39 -23.18
C PHE A 385 -2.56 -11.09 -22.32
N ASP A 386 -1.35 -11.23 -22.85
CA ASP A 386 -0.25 -11.90 -22.14
C ASP A 386 0.10 -11.14 -20.83
N ALA A 387 -0.04 -9.82 -20.80
CA ALA A 387 0.15 -9.01 -19.61
C ALA A 387 -0.92 -9.25 -18.50
N ASN A 388 -2.09 -9.75 -18.86
CA ASN A 388 -3.20 -10.01 -17.94
C ASN A 388 -3.28 -11.47 -17.44
N LEU A 389 -2.47 -12.35 -17.99
CA LEU A 389 -2.29 -13.73 -17.52
C LEU A 389 -1.29 -13.80 -16.39
#